data_853a75b489ff0d4f24eac7a869791419
#
_entry.id   853a75b489ff0d4f24eac7a869791419
#
_cell.length_a   1.000
_cell.length_b   1.000
_cell.length_c   1.000
_cell.angle_alpha   90.00
_cell.angle_beta   90.00
_cell.angle_gamma   90.00
#
_symmetry.space_group_name_H-M   'P 1'
#
loop_
_entity.id
_entity.type
_entity.pdbx_description
1 polymer ?
#
loop_
_entity_poly.entity_id
_entity_poly.type
_entity_poly.pdbx_seq_one_letter_code
_entity_poly.pdbx_strand_id
1 'polypeptide(L)'
;MRRTCEPEDLNRIANDPEVRPWLGGDGPLDFSTALENIDNVALVSDAGGFVGFDHGAGRYEVHSLFSPSRPRQSAVHAMRDAVVYMFTSTPCVELITKVPTDNRAALGLARIAGFQKRFDGTRNWSRDVEKQIGFYGLNLDAWVLRSRDAFRLGQWFHTALETLKTASQSAAHPEDKVHDHMVGATIAMLQSGLLWKAVSFYNHWASWAGYESIDVLSEKPLVVEFDHMRIEIMSGRIEVLSCQ
;
A
#
# COMPACT_ATOMS: atom_id res chain seq x y z
N MET A 1 16.09 -2.25 2.39
CA MET A 1 16.09 -1.98 0.94
C MET A 1 16.38 -0.50 0.66
N ARG A 2 16.86 -0.16 -0.53
CA ARG A 2 17.16 1.20 -1.00
C ARG A 2 16.20 1.57 -2.14
N ARG A 3 15.62 2.79 -2.11
CA ARG A 3 14.86 3.31 -3.26
C ARG A 3 15.80 3.55 -4.44
N THR A 4 15.36 3.25 -5.64
CA THR A 4 16.08 3.51 -6.89
C THR A 4 15.15 4.15 -7.91
N CYS A 5 15.70 4.98 -8.79
CA CYS A 5 15.07 5.45 -10.02
C CYS A 5 15.79 4.90 -11.25
N GLU A 6 16.80 4.07 -11.05
CA GLU A 6 17.61 3.46 -12.12
C GLU A 6 16.92 2.19 -12.64
N PRO A 7 16.37 2.20 -13.86
CA PRO A 7 15.65 1.04 -14.40
C PRO A 7 16.57 -0.16 -14.63
N GLU A 8 17.87 0.05 -14.86
CA GLU A 8 18.85 -1.00 -15.11
C GLU A 8 18.94 -2.00 -13.96
N ASP A 9 18.87 -1.53 -12.71
CA ASP A 9 18.89 -2.40 -11.53
C ASP A 9 17.69 -3.36 -11.53
N LEU A 10 16.48 -2.83 -11.80
CA LEU A 10 15.26 -3.66 -11.88
C LEU A 10 15.28 -4.55 -13.12
N ASN A 11 15.67 -4.01 -14.29
CA ASN A 11 15.72 -4.75 -15.54
C ASN A 11 16.65 -5.96 -15.43
N ARG A 12 17.82 -5.78 -14.81
CA ARG A 12 18.76 -6.86 -14.57
C ARG A 12 18.18 -7.96 -13.69
N ILE A 13 17.46 -7.58 -12.61
CA ILE A 13 16.86 -8.54 -11.67
C ILE A 13 15.65 -9.23 -12.32
N ALA A 14 14.77 -8.49 -12.96
CA ALA A 14 13.54 -9.01 -13.54
C ALA A 14 13.80 -9.94 -14.74
N ASN A 15 14.86 -9.70 -15.49
CA ASN A 15 15.26 -10.53 -16.63
C ASN A 15 16.23 -11.67 -16.27
N ASP A 16 16.54 -11.84 -14.99
CA ASP A 16 17.24 -13.04 -14.52
C ASP A 16 16.46 -14.31 -14.92
N PRO A 17 17.11 -15.34 -15.49
CA PRO A 17 16.44 -16.56 -15.95
C PRO A 17 15.60 -17.27 -14.88
N GLU A 18 15.93 -17.11 -13.59
CA GLU A 18 15.16 -17.68 -12.49
C GLU A 18 13.97 -16.82 -12.08
N VAL A 19 13.97 -15.52 -12.36
CA VAL A 19 12.94 -14.55 -11.97
C VAL A 19 11.92 -14.33 -13.10
N ARG A 20 12.43 -14.14 -14.32
CA ARG A 20 11.63 -13.76 -15.50
C ARG A 20 10.38 -14.61 -15.75
N PRO A 21 10.42 -15.94 -15.63
CA PRO A 21 9.25 -16.80 -15.88
C PRO A 21 8.05 -16.52 -14.94
N TRP A 22 8.31 -15.88 -13.81
CA TRP A 22 7.31 -15.59 -12.78
C TRP A 22 6.69 -14.19 -12.87
N LEU A 23 7.04 -13.40 -13.88
CA LEU A 23 6.57 -12.01 -14.02
C LEU A 23 5.53 -11.81 -15.13
N GLY A 24 5.24 -12.86 -15.90
CA GLY A 24 4.30 -12.79 -17.01
C GLY A 24 4.82 -11.97 -18.21
N GLY A 25 3.98 -11.90 -19.25
CA GLY A 25 4.34 -11.23 -20.50
C GLY A 25 5.37 -12.00 -21.33
N ASP A 26 5.63 -11.51 -22.53
CA ASP A 26 6.60 -12.09 -23.48
C ASP A 26 7.86 -11.21 -23.60
N GLY A 27 9.01 -11.85 -23.81
CA GLY A 27 10.29 -11.13 -23.97
C GLY A 27 10.84 -10.50 -22.69
N PRO A 28 11.91 -9.72 -22.79
CA PRO A 28 12.52 -9.02 -21.66
C PRO A 28 11.58 -7.92 -21.12
N LEU A 29 11.66 -7.70 -19.82
CA LEU A 29 10.96 -6.59 -19.14
C LEU A 29 11.85 -5.35 -19.14
N ASP A 30 11.22 -4.20 -19.35
CA ASP A 30 11.85 -2.89 -19.23
C ASP A 30 10.98 -1.98 -18.32
N PHE A 31 11.59 -1.52 -17.24
CA PHE A 31 10.94 -0.64 -16.25
C PHE A 31 11.17 0.85 -16.53
N SER A 32 11.84 1.24 -17.60
CA SER A 32 12.17 2.63 -17.90
C SER A 32 10.92 3.51 -17.88
N THR A 33 9.91 3.18 -18.70
CA THR A 33 8.65 3.94 -18.75
C THR A 33 7.88 3.90 -17.42
N ALA A 34 7.94 2.76 -16.71
CA ALA A 34 7.25 2.64 -15.42
C ALA A 34 7.85 3.57 -14.34
N LEU A 35 9.17 3.80 -14.39
CA LEU A 35 9.87 4.65 -13.43
C LEU A 35 9.85 6.15 -13.80
N GLU A 36 9.37 6.51 -14.99
CA GLU A 36 9.04 7.91 -15.33
C GLU A 36 7.89 8.44 -14.46
N ASN A 37 6.99 7.56 -14.03
CA ASN A 37 5.95 7.93 -13.06
C ASN A 37 6.58 8.00 -11.66
N ILE A 38 6.67 9.21 -11.11
CA ILE A 38 7.28 9.50 -9.81
C ILE A 38 6.55 8.84 -8.63
N ASP A 39 5.26 8.52 -8.80
CA ASP A 39 4.42 7.87 -7.79
C ASP A 39 4.70 6.37 -7.70
N ASN A 40 5.30 5.77 -8.74
CA ASN A 40 5.77 4.41 -8.67
C ASN A 40 7.00 4.28 -7.76
N VAL A 41 7.10 3.16 -7.08
CA VAL A 41 8.15 2.91 -6.10
C VAL A 41 8.98 1.71 -6.51
N ALA A 42 10.28 1.91 -6.67
CA ALA A 42 11.24 0.84 -6.89
C ALA A 42 12.22 0.75 -5.71
N LEU A 43 12.39 -0.46 -5.18
CA LEU A 43 13.31 -0.74 -4.08
C LEU A 43 14.22 -1.90 -4.48
N VAL A 44 15.51 -1.76 -4.20
CA VAL A 44 16.52 -2.79 -4.49
C VAL A 44 17.34 -3.14 -3.26
N SER A 45 17.84 -4.36 -3.23
CA SER A 45 18.78 -4.91 -2.25
C SER A 45 19.60 -6.01 -2.87
N ASP A 46 20.56 -6.58 -2.14
CA ASP A 46 21.32 -7.74 -2.56
C ASP A 46 20.46 -8.99 -2.77
N ALA A 47 19.29 -9.05 -2.14
CA ALA A 47 18.34 -10.16 -2.29
C ALA A 47 17.52 -10.07 -3.59
N GLY A 48 17.40 -8.90 -4.19
CA GLY A 48 16.57 -8.65 -5.36
C GLY A 48 15.90 -7.30 -5.32
N GLY A 49 14.77 -7.17 -6.03
CA GLY A 49 13.99 -5.95 -6.18
C GLY A 49 12.55 -6.07 -5.67
N PHE A 50 11.94 -4.92 -5.53
CA PHE A 50 10.52 -4.76 -5.26
C PHE A 50 10.03 -3.53 -6.02
N VAL A 51 8.93 -3.65 -6.74
CA VAL A 51 8.33 -2.55 -7.47
C VAL A 51 6.86 -2.42 -7.09
N GLY A 52 6.42 -1.21 -6.82
CA GLY A 52 5.04 -0.85 -6.56
C GLY A 52 4.55 0.14 -7.60
N PHE A 53 3.48 -0.22 -8.29
CA PHE A 53 2.79 0.62 -9.25
C PHE A 53 1.63 1.31 -8.56
N ASP A 54 1.60 2.63 -8.63
CA ASP A 54 0.50 3.42 -8.08
C ASP A 54 -0.78 3.25 -8.92
N HIS A 55 -1.88 2.94 -8.24
CA HIS A 55 -3.22 2.86 -8.80
C HIS A 55 -4.14 3.97 -8.31
N GLY A 56 -3.57 4.98 -7.67
CA GLY A 56 -4.31 6.07 -7.04
C GLY A 56 -4.93 5.70 -5.69
N ALA A 57 -5.36 6.73 -4.96
CA ALA A 57 -5.97 6.59 -3.63
C ALA A 57 -5.15 5.72 -2.65
N GLY A 58 -3.82 5.78 -2.73
CA GLY A 58 -2.91 5.02 -1.86
C GLY A 58 -2.88 3.51 -2.09
N ARG A 59 -3.43 3.01 -3.19
CA ARG A 59 -3.36 1.60 -3.58
C ARG A 59 -2.18 1.37 -4.49
N TYR A 60 -1.35 0.38 -4.17
CA TYR A 60 -0.19 -0.02 -4.96
C TYR A 60 -0.26 -1.50 -5.34
N GLU A 61 -0.14 -1.80 -6.64
CA GLU A 61 0.13 -3.16 -7.10
C GLU A 61 1.62 -3.45 -7.00
N VAL A 62 1.98 -4.49 -6.25
CA VAL A 62 3.38 -4.76 -5.95
C VAL A 62 3.85 -6.09 -6.51
N HIS A 63 5.10 -6.08 -6.98
CA HIS A 63 5.81 -7.25 -7.49
C HIS A 63 7.14 -7.41 -6.76
N SER A 64 7.38 -8.59 -6.25
CA SER A 64 8.66 -8.95 -5.65
C SER A 64 9.52 -9.70 -6.67
N LEU A 65 10.75 -9.25 -6.84
CA LEU A 65 11.71 -9.72 -7.84
C LEU A 65 12.90 -10.41 -7.14
N PHE A 66 12.62 -11.48 -6.37
CA PHE A 66 13.64 -12.18 -5.61
C PHE A 66 14.08 -13.45 -6.33
N SER A 67 15.39 -13.61 -6.55
CA SER A 67 15.94 -14.82 -7.14
C SER A 67 15.86 -16.01 -6.17
N PRO A 68 15.40 -17.19 -6.64
CA PRO A 68 15.37 -18.40 -5.84
C PRO A 68 16.76 -18.88 -5.38
N SER A 69 17.83 -18.49 -6.09
CA SER A 69 19.23 -18.83 -5.73
C SER A 69 19.73 -18.09 -4.49
N ARG A 70 19.02 -17.04 -4.05
CA ARG A 70 19.37 -16.29 -2.84
C ARG A 70 18.79 -16.93 -1.58
N PRO A 71 19.46 -16.77 -0.44
CA PRO A 71 18.92 -17.29 0.83
C PRO A 71 17.51 -16.80 1.10
N ARG A 72 16.60 -17.71 1.43
CA ARG A 72 15.19 -17.38 1.72
C ARG A 72 15.03 -16.29 2.79
N GLN A 73 15.89 -16.29 3.81
CA GLN A 73 15.88 -15.27 4.86
C GLN A 73 16.14 -13.88 4.31
N SER A 74 17.04 -13.72 3.34
CA SER A 74 17.33 -12.42 2.72
C SER A 74 16.11 -11.87 1.98
N ALA A 75 15.37 -12.71 1.26
CA ALA A 75 14.13 -12.33 0.59
C ALA A 75 13.03 -11.93 1.60
N VAL A 76 12.91 -12.67 2.73
CA VAL A 76 11.95 -12.34 3.80
C VAL A 76 12.27 -10.99 4.45
N HIS A 77 13.53 -10.72 4.77
CA HIS A 77 13.94 -9.43 5.34
C HIS A 77 13.70 -8.30 4.34
N ALA A 78 14.12 -8.47 3.08
CA ALA A 78 13.90 -7.47 2.03
C ALA A 78 12.40 -7.19 1.80
N MET A 79 11.55 -8.21 1.82
CA MET A 79 10.10 -8.04 1.71
C MET A 79 9.51 -7.27 2.89
N ARG A 80 9.94 -7.57 4.12
CA ARG A 80 9.53 -6.81 5.31
C ARG A 80 9.94 -5.35 5.21
N ASP A 81 11.20 -5.08 4.84
CA ASP A 81 11.71 -3.73 4.64
C ASP A 81 10.91 -2.97 3.57
N ALA A 82 10.57 -3.66 2.46
CA ALA A 82 9.75 -3.06 1.41
C ALA A 82 8.35 -2.69 1.93
N VAL A 83 7.67 -3.60 2.63
CA VAL A 83 6.35 -3.32 3.21
C VAL A 83 6.42 -2.18 4.23
N VAL A 84 7.43 -2.18 5.11
CA VAL A 84 7.67 -1.07 6.04
C VAL A 84 7.84 0.24 5.27
N TYR A 85 8.70 0.27 4.25
CA TYR A 85 8.94 1.45 3.44
C TYR A 85 7.63 1.96 2.79
N MET A 86 6.87 1.06 2.16
CA MET A 86 5.61 1.43 1.53
C MET A 86 4.65 2.08 2.52
N PHE A 87 4.44 1.48 3.69
CA PHE A 87 3.50 2.02 4.66
C PHE A 87 4.03 3.19 5.49
N THR A 88 5.34 3.40 5.61
CA THR A 88 5.88 4.49 6.43
C THR A 88 6.41 5.69 5.64
N SER A 89 6.75 5.49 4.36
CA SER A 89 7.49 6.48 3.57
C SER A 89 6.80 6.86 2.26
N THR A 90 5.59 6.33 2.00
CA THR A 90 4.78 6.65 0.82
C THR A 90 3.33 6.89 1.21
N PRO A 91 2.48 7.41 0.32
CA PRO A 91 1.03 7.53 0.55
C PRO A 91 0.29 6.18 0.67
N CYS A 92 0.98 5.05 0.53
CA CYS A 92 0.38 3.73 0.48
C CYS A 92 -0.48 3.40 1.72
N VAL A 93 -1.71 2.96 1.47
CA VAL A 93 -2.65 2.44 2.48
C VAL A 93 -3.10 1.02 2.16
N GLU A 94 -2.90 0.58 0.92
CA GLU A 94 -3.20 -0.76 0.47
C GLU A 94 -2.15 -1.28 -0.50
N LEU A 95 -1.62 -2.46 -0.22
CA LEU A 95 -0.79 -3.23 -1.14
C LEU A 95 -1.62 -4.36 -1.74
N ILE A 96 -1.62 -4.48 -3.05
CA ILE A 96 -2.23 -5.61 -3.76
C ILE A 96 -1.15 -6.34 -4.57
N THR A 97 -1.31 -7.64 -4.73
CA THR A 97 -0.40 -8.44 -5.56
C THR A 97 -1.12 -9.61 -6.21
N LYS A 98 -0.60 -10.03 -7.34
CA LYS A 98 -1.07 -11.16 -8.13
C LYS A 98 0.01 -12.22 -8.15
N VAL A 99 -0.31 -13.41 -7.66
CA VAL A 99 0.67 -14.49 -7.56
C VAL A 99 0.15 -15.74 -8.27
N PRO A 100 0.89 -16.30 -9.25
CA PRO A 100 0.54 -17.60 -9.82
C PRO A 100 0.44 -18.66 -8.72
N THR A 101 -0.61 -19.47 -8.76
CA THR A 101 -0.89 -20.45 -7.70
C THR A 101 0.15 -21.58 -7.63
N ASP A 102 0.90 -21.78 -8.70
CA ASP A 102 2.05 -22.69 -8.79
C ASP A 102 3.36 -22.10 -8.24
N ASN A 103 3.44 -20.77 -8.03
CA ASN A 103 4.61 -20.11 -7.43
C ASN A 103 4.57 -20.20 -5.89
N ARG A 104 4.91 -21.36 -5.34
CA ARG A 104 4.90 -21.61 -3.89
C ARG A 104 5.83 -20.68 -3.10
N ALA A 105 6.94 -20.25 -3.69
CA ALA A 105 7.89 -19.35 -3.04
C ALA A 105 7.26 -17.97 -2.82
N ALA A 106 6.69 -17.38 -3.87
CA ALA A 106 6.01 -16.09 -3.79
C ALA A 106 4.77 -16.14 -2.88
N LEU A 107 3.98 -17.24 -2.92
CA LEU A 107 2.85 -17.46 -2.01
C LEU A 107 3.30 -17.51 -0.54
N GLY A 108 4.39 -18.19 -0.27
CA GLY A 108 4.97 -18.26 1.08
C GLY A 108 5.44 -16.88 1.56
N LEU A 109 6.08 -16.11 0.69
CA LEU A 109 6.57 -14.78 0.98
C LEU A 109 5.41 -13.80 1.24
N ALA A 110 4.38 -13.81 0.41
CA ALA A 110 3.18 -12.98 0.59
C ALA A 110 2.50 -13.26 1.94
N ARG A 111 2.36 -14.54 2.34
CA ARG A 111 1.80 -14.91 3.64
C ARG A 111 2.66 -14.41 4.81
N ILE A 112 3.98 -14.54 4.72
CA ILE A 112 4.91 -14.06 5.76
C ILE A 112 4.83 -12.54 5.89
N ALA A 113 4.66 -11.83 4.77
CA ALA A 113 4.47 -10.37 4.76
C ALA A 113 3.10 -9.92 5.28
N GLY A 114 2.16 -10.85 5.49
CA GLY A 114 0.83 -10.57 6.03
C GLY A 114 -0.28 -10.37 5.01
N PHE A 115 0.01 -10.59 3.72
CA PHE A 115 -1.00 -10.52 2.67
C PHE A 115 -2.08 -11.58 2.87
N GLN A 116 -3.32 -11.19 2.68
CA GLN A 116 -4.49 -12.06 2.74
C GLN A 116 -5.01 -12.33 1.34
N LYS A 117 -5.38 -13.57 1.08
CA LYS A 117 -5.99 -13.96 -0.19
C LYS A 117 -7.39 -13.37 -0.27
N ARG A 118 -7.72 -12.77 -1.41
CA ARG A 118 -9.04 -12.20 -1.69
C ARG A 118 -9.87 -13.15 -2.55
N PHE A 119 -9.33 -13.54 -3.71
CA PHE A 119 -9.98 -14.46 -4.65
C PHE A 119 -8.95 -15.12 -5.56
N ASP A 120 -9.41 -16.08 -6.36
CA ASP A 120 -8.66 -16.67 -7.47
C ASP A 120 -9.26 -16.24 -8.79
N GLY A 121 -8.45 -16.23 -9.83
CA GLY A 121 -8.89 -15.99 -11.20
C GLY A 121 -7.90 -16.55 -12.20
N THR A 122 -8.33 -16.69 -13.43
CA THR A 122 -7.48 -17.09 -14.56
C THR A 122 -7.02 -15.85 -15.31
N ARG A 123 -5.75 -15.80 -15.71
CA ARG A 123 -5.17 -14.71 -16.51
C ARG A 123 -4.25 -15.26 -17.59
N ASN A 124 -4.25 -14.59 -18.73
CA ASN A 124 -3.21 -14.77 -19.73
C ASN A 124 -1.89 -14.34 -19.13
N TRP A 125 -0.98 -15.29 -18.95
CA TRP A 125 0.35 -15.06 -18.35
C TRP A 125 1.39 -14.66 -19.39
N SER A 126 1.29 -15.28 -20.56
CA SER A 126 2.01 -14.94 -21.79
C SER A 126 1.15 -15.29 -22.98
N ARG A 127 1.60 -15.06 -24.22
CA ARG A 127 0.80 -15.19 -25.45
C ARG A 127 -0.05 -16.46 -25.52
N ASP A 128 0.49 -17.60 -25.12
CA ASP A 128 -0.17 -18.90 -25.25
C ASP A 128 -0.27 -19.65 -23.92
N VAL A 129 -0.11 -18.93 -22.79
CA VAL A 129 -0.10 -19.53 -21.45
C VAL A 129 -1.10 -18.83 -20.55
N GLU A 130 -2.12 -19.57 -20.13
CA GLU A 130 -2.98 -19.15 -19.02
C GLU A 130 -2.47 -19.72 -17.71
N LYS A 131 -2.58 -18.91 -16.64
CA LYS A 131 -2.30 -19.34 -15.27
C LYS A 131 -3.45 -19.02 -14.33
N GLN A 132 -3.60 -19.89 -13.34
CA GLN A 132 -4.41 -19.60 -12.17
C GLN A 132 -3.64 -18.62 -11.26
N ILE A 133 -4.25 -17.51 -10.95
CA ILE A 133 -3.67 -16.41 -10.19
C ILE A 133 -4.46 -16.22 -8.90
N GLY A 134 -3.77 -16.22 -7.77
CA GLY A 134 -4.32 -15.75 -6.50
C GLY A 134 -4.13 -14.23 -6.39
N PHE A 135 -5.20 -13.54 -6.06
CA PHE A 135 -5.19 -12.11 -5.75
C PHE A 135 -5.10 -11.92 -4.24
N TYR A 136 -4.13 -11.14 -3.81
CA TYR A 136 -3.82 -10.90 -2.40
C TYR A 136 -3.81 -9.42 -2.11
N GLY A 137 -4.17 -9.05 -0.87
CA GLY A 137 -4.12 -7.68 -0.38
C GLY A 137 -3.59 -7.60 1.04
N LEU A 138 -2.96 -6.48 1.35
CA LEU A 138 -2.51 -6.11 2.69
C LEU A 138 -2.86 -4.64 2.91
N ASN A 139 -3.79 -4.39 3.80
CA ASN A 139 -4.19 -3.04 4.18
C ASN A 139 -3.32 -2.53 5.33
N LEU A 140 -3.15 -1.21 5.39
CA LEU A 140 -2.36 -0.53 6.41
C LEU A 140 -2.84 -0.86 7.84
N ASP A 141 -4.16 -0.84 8.08
CA ASP A 141 -4.78 -1.18 9.36
C ASP A 141 -4.44 -2.62 9.80
N ALA A 142 -4.61 -3.59 8.89
CA ALA A 142 -4.28 -4.99 9.15
C ALA A 142 -2.77 -5.18 9.41
N TRP A 143 -1.91 -4.42 8.73
CA TRP A 143 -0.47 -4.45 8.94
C TRP A 143 -0.09 -3.85 10.30
N VAL A 144 -0.65 -2.69 10.66
CA VAL A 144 -0.38 -2.03 11.94
C VAL A 144 -0.74 -2.93 13.12
N LEU A 145 -1.89 -3.61 13.06
CA LEU A 145 -2.35 -4.49 14.14
C LEU A 145 -1.47 -5.73 14.34
N ARG A 146 -0.67 -6.12 13.34
CA ARG A 146 0.13 -7.35 13.35
C ARG A 146 1.63 -7.12 13.38
N SER A 147 2.07 -5.94 12.96
CA SER A 147 3.49 -5.66 12.78
C SER A 147 4.08 -4.88 13.95
N ARG A 148 5.17 -5.39 14.49
CA ARG A 148 5.98 -4.65 15.48
C ARG A 148 6.66 -3.43 14.86
N ASP A 149 6.79 -3.37 13.55
CA ASP A 149 7.42 -2.25 12.84
C ASP A 149 6.47 -1.04 12.70
N ALA A 150 5.19 -1.24 13.00
CA ALA A 150 4.17 -0.20 12.88
C ALA A 150 4.37 0.97 13.86
N PHE A 151 5.13 0.80 14.95
CA PHE A 151 5.47 1.90 15.86
C PHE A 151 6.18 3.07 15.17
N ARG A 152 6.77 2.83 13.98
CA ARG A 152 7.39 3.87 13.14
C ARG A 152 6.38 4.89 12.60
N LEU A 153 5.09 4.57 12.60
CA LEU A 153 4.03 5.50 12.21
C LEU A 153 3.64 6.48 13.33
N GLY A 154 4.18 6.28 14.53
CA GLY A 154 3.90 7.13 15.68
C GLY A 154 2.73 6.64 16.55
N GLN A 155 2.77 7.04 17.82
CA GLN A 155 1.81 6.58 18.83
C GLN A 155 0.37 7.01 18.52
N TRP A 156 0.18 8.21 18.01
CA TRP A 156 -1.15 8.75 17.66
C TRP A 156 -1.85 7.91 16.59
N PHE A 157 -1.10 7.47 15.60
CA PHE A 157 -1.62 6.60 14.54
C PHE A 157 -2.06 5.24 15.10
N HIS A 158 -1.28 4.65 15.99
CA HIS A 158 -1.66 3.43 16.70
C HIS A 158 -2.94 3.60 17.50
N THR A 159 -3.05 4.69 18.27
CA THR A 159 -4.25 4.97 19.08
C THR A 159 -5.47 5.11 18.17
N ALA A 160 -5.38 5.84 17.08
CA ALA A 160 -6.48 6.01 16.14
C ALA A 160 -6.95 4.67 15.54
N LEU A 161 -6.01 3.79 15.14
CA LEU A 161 -6.35 2.48 14.59
C LEU A 161 -6.93 1.52 15.63
N GLU A 162 -6.45 1.53 16.87
CA GLU A 162 -7.05 0.75 17.96
C GLU A 162 -8.47 1.23 18.26
N THR A 163 -8.70 2.53 18.21
CA THR A 163 -10.04 3.12 18.37
C THR A 163 -10.97 2.68 17.24
N LEU A 164 -10.51 2.74 15.98
CA LEU A 164 -11.24 2.23 14.82
C LEU A 164 -11.63 0.76 14.97
N LYS A 165 -10.71 -0.06 15.41
CA LYS A 165 -10.94 -1.50 15.63
C LYS A 165 -11.98 -1.74 16.69
N THR A 166 -11.87 -1.07 17.83
CA THR A 166 -12.80 -1.22 18.96
C THR A 166 -14.22 -0.80 18.55
N ALA A 167 -14.32 0.26 17.80
CA ALA A 167 -15.63 0.76 17.37
C ALA A 167 -16.27 -0.10 16.28
N SER A 168 -15.50 -0.61 15.32
CA SER A 168 -16.01 -1.56 14.33
C SER A 168 -16.53 -2.86 14.97
N GLN A 169 -16.01 -3.24 16.15
CA GLN A 169 -16.45 -4.41 16.90
C GLN A 169 -17.69 -4.14 17.79
N SER A 170 -17.94 -2.90 18.17
CA SER A 170 -19.00 -2.53 19.12
C SER A 170 -20.24 -1.88 18.49
N ALA A 171 -20.29 -1.69 17.17
CA ALA A 171 -21.32 -0.92 16.51
C ALA A 171 -22.61 -1.71 16.25
N ALA A 172 -23.70 -1.23 16.82
CA ALA A 172 -25.07 -1.67 16.48
C ALA A 172 -25.59 -1.05 15.16
N HIS A 173 -24.99 0.07 14.72
CA HIS A 173 -25.19 0.70 13.42
C HIS A 173 -23.83 1.13 12.88
N PRO A 174 -23.25 0.35 11.95
CA PRO A 174 -21.86 0.52 11.54
C PRO A 174 -21.57 1.83 10.79
N GLU A 175 -22.55 2.35 10.03
CA GLU A 175 -22.30 3.37 9.03
C GLU A 175 -21.86 4.72 9.63
N ASP A 176 -22.57 5.27 10.60
CA ASP A 176 -22.24 6.57 11.19
C ASP A 176 -20.95 6.54 12.02
N LYS A 177 -20.73 5.47 12.78
CA LYS A 177 -19.54 5.35 13.62
C LYS A 177 -18.28 5.05 12.84
N VAL A 178 -18.39 4.36 11.70
CA VAL A 178 -17.25 4.10 10.80
C VAL A 178 -16.74 5.41 10.21
N HIS A 179 -17.63 6.31 9.79
CA HIS A 179 -17.25 7.62 9.29
C HIS A 179 -16.51 8.44 10.37
N ASP A 180 -17.04 8.55 11.56
CA ASP A 180 -16.44 9.30 12.66
C ASP A 180 -15.05 8.80 13.02
N HIS A 181 -14.86 7.49 13.04
CA HIS A 181 -13.54 6.88 13.32
C HIS A 181 -12.55 7.06 12.18
N MET A 182 -13.02 7.03 10.94
CA MET A 182 -12.21 7.30 9.78
C MET A 182 -11.69 8.73 9.78
N VAL A 183 -12.56 9.69 10.09
CA VAL A 183 -12.20 11.10 10.26
C VAL A 183 -11.22 11.26 11.41
N GLY A 184 -11.47 10.65 12.56
CA GLY A 184 -10.57 10.67 13.72
C GLY A 184 -9.16 10.11 13.41
N ALA A 185 -9.08 8.99 12.67
CA ALA A 185 -7.81 8.43 12.24
C ALA A 185 -7.08 9.35 11.25
N THR A 186 -7.82 9.97 10.32
CA THR A 186 -7.28 10.93 9.37
C THR A 186 -6.69 12.13 10.12
N ILE A 187 -7.40 12.69 11.10
CA ILE A 187 -6.93 13.79 11.95
C ILE A 187 -5.65 13.38 12.69
N ALA A 188 -5.60 12.20 13.29
CA ALA A 188 -4.41 11.75 14.00
C ALA A 188 -3.19 11.61 13.07
N MET A 189 -3.38 11.17 11.83
CA MET A 189 -2.32 11.14 10.82
C MET A 189 -1.84 12.54 10.46
N LEU A 190 -2.77 13.49 10.29
CA LEU A 190 -2.46 14.89 10.00
C LEU A 190 -1.64 15.52 11.13
N GLN A 191 -2.06 15.32 12.38
CA GLN A 191 -1.33 15.79 13.57
C GLN A 191 0.06 15.19 13.69
N SER A 192 0.27 14.01 13.13
CA SER A 192 1.59 13.35 13.05
C SER A 192 2.43 13.82 11.86
N GLY A 193 1.98 14.79 11.07
CA GLY A 193 2.69 15.28 9.89
C GLY A 193 2.62 14.36 8.67
N LEU A 194 1.71 13.40 8.66
CA LEU A 194 1.56 12.39 7.61
C LEU A 194 0.45 12.79 6.60
N LEU A 195 0.52 14.02 6.08
CA LEU A 195 -0.51 14.61 5.21
C LEU A 195 -0.97 13.68 4.08
N TRP A 196 -0.04 13.29 3.20
CA TRP A 196 -0.40 12.51 2.02
C TRP A 196 -0.96 11.13 2.38
N LYS A 197 -0.49 10.54 3.46
CA LYS A 197 -1.01 9.28 3.96
C LYS A 197 -2.43 9.43 4.53
N ALA A 198 -2.70 10.52 5.22
CA ALA A 198 -4.03 10.83 5.75
C ALA A 198 -5.05 10.97 4.62
N VAL A 199 -4.72 11.73 3.58
CA VAL A 199 -5.55 11.91 2.39
C VAL A 199 -5.80 10.57 1.67
N SER A 200 -4.75 9.80 1.45
CA SER A 200 -4.86 8.49 0.80
C SER A 200 -5.71 7.52 1.63
N PHE A 201 -5.57 7.53 2.94
CA PHE A 201 -6.36 6.70 3.85
C PHE A 201 -7.84 7.10 3.80
N TYR A 202 -8.14 8.40 3.88
CA TYR A 202 -9.51 8.89 3.73
C TYR A 202 -10.12 8.52 2.38
N ASN A 203 -9.42 8.80 1.29
CA ASN A 203 -9.91 8.55 -0.06
C ASN A 203 -10.15 7.07 -0.34
N HIS A 204 -9.31 6.19 0.20
CA HIS A 204 -9.52 4.75 0.11
C HIS A 204 -10.84 4.33 0.76
N TRP A 205 -11.14 4.83 1.94
CA TRP A 205 -12.39 4.58 2.65
C TRP A 205 -13.60 5.26 1.99
N ALA A 206 -13.45 6.52 1.60
CA ALA A 206 -14.49 7.30 0.94
C ALA A 206 -14.96 6.60 -0.35
N SER A 207 -14.02 6.15 -1.19
CA SER A 207 -14.31 5.40 -2.41
C SER A 207 -15.10 4.11 -2.16
N TRP A 208 -14.83 3.43 -1.04
CA TRP A 208 -15.51 2.19 -0.68
C TRP A 208 -16.89 2.45 -0.07
N ALA A 209 -17.03 3.49 0.72
CA ALA A 209 -18.26 3.84 1.42
C ALA A 209 -19.20 4.76 0.63
N GLY A 210 -18.80 5.20 -0.57
CA GLY A 210 -19.59 6.10 -1.42
C GLY A 210 -19.53 7.57 -0.99
N TYR A 211 -18.53 7.97 -0.20
CA TYR A 211 -18.29 9.37 0.16
C TYR A 211 -17.42 10.09 -0.89
N GLU A 212 -17.49 11.41 -0.88
CA GLU A 212 -16.68 12.25 -1.75
C GLU A 212 -15.20 12.20 -1.35
N SER A 213 -14.31 12.07 -2.34
CA SER A 213 -12.87 12.03 -2.13
C SER A 213 -12.30 13.42 -1.89
N ILE A 214 -11.24 13.50 -1.06
CA ILE A 214 -10.46 14.72 -0.87
C ILE A 214 -9.56 14.92 -2.08
N ASP A 215 -9.70 16.05 -2.75
CA ASP A 215 -8.76 16.52 -3.78
C ASP A 215 -7.88 17.62 -3.19
N VAL A 216 -6.65 17.27 -2.81
CA VAL A 216 -5.66 18.21 -2.24
C VAL A 216 -5.14 19.22 -3.26
N LEU A 217 -5.35 18.97 -4.54
CA LEU A 217 -4.94 19.88 -5.62
C LEU A 217 -6.08 20.84 -6.03
N SER A 218 -7.28 20.64 -5.47
CA SER A 218 -8.41 21.52 -5.71
C SER A 218 -8.14 22.93 -5.15
N GLU A 219 -8.46 23.95 -5.92
CA GLU A 219 -8.43 25.36 -5.46
C GLU A 219 -9.52 25.65 -4.40
N LYS A 220 -10.51 24.74 -4.29
CA LYS A 220 -11.58 24.87 -3.29
C LYS A 220 -11.16 24.10 -2.02
N PRO A 221 -11.26 24.73 -0.84
CA PRO A 221 -11.00 24.01 0.39
C PRO A 221 -12.05 22.90 0.56
N LEU A 222 -11.59 21.71 0.85
CA LEU A 222 -12.47 20.69 1.39
C LEU A 222 -12.64 20.95 2.89
N VAL A 223 -13.86 21.14 3.32
CA VAL A 223 -14.19 21.35 4.72
C VAL A 223 -14.77 20.06 5.28
N VAL A 224 -14.08 19.48 6.24
CA VAL A 224 -14.58 18.33 7.00
C VAL A 224 -14.93 18.81 8.40
N GLU A 225 -16.21 18.75 8.75
CA GLU A 225 -16.69 19.09 10.09
C GLU A 225 -16.89 17.82 10.90
N PHE A 226 -16.32 17.81 12.10
CA PHE A 226 -16.43 16.70 13.04
C PHE A 226 -16.53 17.25 14.48
N ASP A 227 -17.67 17.01 15.13
CA ASP A 227 -17.98 17.47 16.49
C ASP A 227 -17.64 18.96 16.72
N HIS A 228 -16.50 19.22 17.30
CA HIS A 228 -16.01 20.57 17.64
C HIS A 228 -14.81 20.99 16.79
N MET A 229 -14.50 20.25 15.72
CA MET A 229 -13.37 20.53 14.86
C MET A 229 -13.83 20.74 13.43
N ARG A 230 -13.26 21.76 12.80
CA ARG A 230 -13.37 22.03 11.37
C ARG A 230 -12.01 21.89 10.77
N ILE A 231 -11.85 20.99 9.81
CA ILE A 231 -10.61 20.80 9.06
C ILE A 231 -10.82 21.44 7.70
N GLU A 232 -10.01 22.43 7.37
CA GLU A 232 -9.93 22.97 6.02
C GLU A 232 -8.69 22.42 5.35
N ILE A 233 -8.87 21.68 4.27
CA ILE A 233 -7.80 21.15 3.45
C ILE A 233 -7.75 21.98 2.18
N MET A 234 -6.69 22.77 2.06
CA MET A 234 -6.41 23.55 0.86
C MET A 234 -5.15 23.03 0.17
N SER A 235 -4.98 23.38 -1.10
CA SER A 235 -3.79 23.00 -1.87
C SER A 235 -2.50 23.28 -1.08
N GLY A 236 -1.86 22.22 -0.61
CA GLY A 236 -0.59 22.28 0.12
C GLY A 236 -0.67 22.75 1.58
N ARG A 237 -1.84 23.02 2.13
CA ARG A 237 -2.01 23.50 3.51
C ARG A 237 -3.23 22.86 4.17
N ILE A 238 -3.05 22.42 5.42
CA ILE A 238 -4.13 21.94 6.26
C ILE A 238 -4.23 22.86 7.48
N GLU A 239 -5.41 23.38 7.72
CA GLU A 239 -5.72 24.12 8.93
C GLU A 239 -6.76 23.32 9.73
N VAL A 240 -6.44 23.05 10.98
CA VAL A 240 -7.40 22.53 11.96
C VAL A 240 -7.92 23.71 12.74
N LEU A 241 -9.18 24.06 12.51
CA LEU A 241 -9.84 25.13 13.22
C LEU A 241 -10.68 24.51 14.34
N SER A 242 -10.41 24.88 15.59
CA SER A 242 -11.31 24.56 16.69
C SER A 242 -12.57 25.42 16.57
N CYS A 243 -13.73 24.82 16.44
CA CYS A 243 -14.99 25.54 16.66
C CYS A 243 -15.07 25.94 18.15
N GLN A 244 -15.10 27.23 18.38
CA GLN A 244 -15.42 27.78 19.71
C GLN A 244 -16.91 27.65 19.99
#